data_96178ed0caf07f726567939ae496c542
#
_entry.id   96178ed0caf07f726567939ae496c542
#
_cell.length_a   1.000
_cell.length_b   1.000
_cell.length_c   1.000
_cell.angle_alpha   90.00
_cell.angle_beta   90.00
_cell.angle_gamma   90.00
#
_symmetry.space_group_name_H-M   'P 1'
#
loop_
_entity.id
_entity.type
_entity.pdbx_description
1 polymer ?
#
loop_
_entity_poly.entity_id
_entity_poly.type
_entity_poly.pdbx_seq_one_letter_code
_entity_poly.pdbx_strand_id
1 'polypeptide(L)'
;VLTRLGKMAELFDDHSPLQLMASGRIQQGGKDVPFTLIGRLQYKGDAGVWTEWAAFLQDGTLATLGEDNGAYVFTRPIDPGREMPEAARFRIGTTTAINGKPYSVAYTGQAQLISAQGELPKLPPLGQPFDMVELRSADGEVVSIDYGHTPPNVERGRAVLLDDLQLTGLKGESAKDEKGRQFNCPHCGAPVQVQLATSKTVTCGSCASIISLESGVGGELRSAEQDEPVQPIIPLGTKGQLQGVHWQVVGFQHRMGVEPG
;
A
#
# COMPACT_ATOMS: atom_id res chain seq x y z
N VAL A 1 3.40 -32.74 10.88
CA VAL A 1 2.51 -32.27 11.97
C VAL A 1 2.31 -30.78 11.76
N LEU A 2 1.07 -30.32 11.62
CA LEU A 2 0.74 -28.90 11.53
C LEU A 2 0.73 -28.29 12.93
N THR A 3 1.46 -27.20 13.09
CA THR A 3 1.59 -26.46 14.37
C THR A 3 1.00 -25.08 14.22
N ARG A 4 0.15 -24.67 15.17
CA ARG A 4 -0.39 -23.32 15.22
C ARG A 4 0.70 -22.36 15.75
N LEU A 5 1.07 -21.37 14.96
CA LEU A 5 2.09 -20.34 15.36
C LEU A 5 1.46 -19.17 16.12
N GLY A 6 0.19 -18.85 15.88
CA GLY A 6 -0.50 -17.73 16.51
C GLY A 6 -1.83 -17.40 15.84
N LYS A 7 -2.43 -16.28 16.22
CA LYS A 7 -3.59 -15.68 15.56
C LYS A 7 -3.23 -14.24 15.20
N MET A 8 -3.33 -13.92 13.91
CA MET A 8 -3.16 -12.56 13.45
C MET A 8 -4.41 -11.72 13.73
N ALA A 9 -4.23 -10.41 13.87
CA ALA A 9 -5.33 -9.46 13.86
C ALA A 9 -6.06 -9.48 12.50
N GLU A 10 -7.30 -8.99 12.48
CA GLU A 10 -7.99 -8.76 11.22
C GLU A 10 -7.21 -7.74 10.38
N LEU A 11 -7.24 -7.93 9.06
CA LEU A 11 -6.63 -6.99 8.12
C LEU A 11 -7.31 -5.63 8.28
N PHE A 12 -6.48 -4.58 8.43
CA PHE A 12 -6.99 -3.24 8.29
C PHE A 12 -7.43 -3.02 6.83
N ASP A 13 -8.62 -2.47 6.67
CA ASP A 13 -9.07 -2.00 5.36
C ASP A 13 -8.07 -0.96 4.84
N ASP A 14 -7.53 -1.23 3.70
CA ASP A 14 -6.66 -0.30 2.98
C ASP A 14 -7.27 0.08 1.63
N HIS A 15 -6.77 1.17 1.09
CA HIS A 15 -7.16 1.64 -0.24
C HIS A 15 -6.30 1.02 -1.36
N SER A 16 -5.53 -0.02 -1.05
CA SER A 16 -4.74 -0.74 -2.04
C SER A 16 -5.62 -1.34 -3.12
N PRO A 17 -5.30 -1.15 -4.40
CA PRO A 17 -5.94 -1.87 -5.48
C PRO A 17 -5.53 -3.34 -5.53
N LEU A 18 -4.45 -3.71 -4.83
CA LEU A 18 -3.88 -5.05 -4.83
C LEU A 18 -4.70 -6.02 -3.99
N GLN A 19 -4.70 -7.28 -4.38
CA GLN A 19 -5.26 -8.39 -3.61
C GLN A 19 -4.49 -9.69 -3.88
N LEU A 20 -4.70 -10.69 -3.03
CA LEU A 20 -4.15 -12.02 -3.27
C LEU A 20 -4.60 -12.56 -4.63
N MET A 21 -3.70 -13.29 -5.29
CA MET A 21 -3.86 -13.86 -6.62
C MET A 21 -3.89 -12.82 -7.77
N ALA A 22 -3.72 -11.53 -7.48
CA ALA A 22 -3.43 -10.57 -8.54
C ALA A 22 -2.10 -10.98 -9.21
N SER A 23 -2.07 -10.90 -10.52
CA SER A 23 -0.91 -11.28 -11.33
C SER A 23 -0.41 -10.10 -12.13
N GLY A 24 0.89 -10.07 -12.39
CA GLY A 24 1.53 -8.99 -13.13
C GLY A 24 2.80 -9.43 -13.82
N ARG A 25 3.53 -8.46 -14.34
CA ARG A 25 4.83 -8.67 -15.00
C ARG A 25 5.83 -7.64 -14.52
N ILE A 26 7.07 -8.05 -14.34
CA ILE A 26 8.19 -7.17 -14.00
C ILE A 26 9.28 -7.28 -15.06
N GLN A 27 9.81 -6.16 -15.51
CA GLN A 27 10.94 -6.11 -16.43
C GLN A 27 12.23 -6.50 -15.71
N GLN A 28 12.89 -7.54 -16.20
CA GLN A 28 14.17 -8.00 -15.67
C GLN A 28 15.11 -8.42 -16.80
N GLY A 29 16.27 -7.76 -16.87
CA GLY A 29 17.25 -8.07 -17.91
C GLY A 29 16.70 -7.98 -19.34
N GLY A 30 15.74 -7.07 -19.58
CA GLY A 30 15.08 -6.91 -20.87
C GLY A 30 13.98 -7.95 -21.17
N LYS A 31 13.58 -8.74 -20.18
CA LYS A 31 12.49 -9.72 -20.29
C LYS A 31 11.37 -9.40 -19.33
N ASP A 32 10.14 -9.67 -19.75
CA ASP A 32 8.95 -9.66 -18.90
C ASP A 32 8.90 -10.95 -18.10
N VAL A 33 9.01 -10.86 -16.79
CA VAL A 33 8.89 -12.00 -15.87
C VAL A 33 7.52 -11.93 -15.19
N PRO A 34 6.61 -12.88 -15.46
CA PRO A 34 5.33 -12.94 -14.78
C PRO A 34 5.49 -13.25 -13.29
N PHE A 35 4.59 -12.68 -12.48
CA PHE A 35 4.46 -13.00 -11.06
C PHE A 35 3.00 -13.05 -10.61
N THR A 36 2.77 -13.66 -9.45
CA THR A 36 1.46 -13.68 -8.76
C THR A 36 1.67 -13.30 -7.30
N LEU A 37 0.79 -12.45 -6.76
CA LEU A 37 0.79 -12.06 -5.35
C LEU A 37 0.16 -13.18 -4.52
N ILE A 38 0.96 -13.90 -3.73
CA ILE A 38 0.53 -15.09 -2.99
C ILE A 38 0.35 -14.84 -1.50
N GLY A 39 0.96 -13.79 -0.96
CA GLY A 39 0.91 -13.45 0.46
C GLY A 39 0.92 -11.96 0.69
N ARG A 40 0.45 -11.54 1.86
CA ARG A 40 0.36 -10.15 2.29
C ARG A 40 0.78 -10.04 3.74
N LEU A 41 1.68 -9.11 4.02
CA LEU A 41 2.12 -8.73 5.35
C LEU A 41 1.87 -7.23 5.54
N GLN A 42 1.27 -6.85 6.67
CA GLN A 42 1.12 -5.45 7.04
C GLN A 42 1.98 -5.15 8.27
N TYR A 43 2.72 -4.08 8.17
CA TYR A 43 3.62 -3.61 9.21
C TYR A 43 3.21 -2.24 9.71
N LYS A 44 3.55 -1.99 10.97
CA LYS A 44 3.49 -0.68 11.60
C LYS A 44 4.90 -0.28 12.04
N GLY A 45 5.30 0.94 11.71
CA GLY A 45 6.51 1.59 12.19
C GLY A 45 6.24 3.02 12.63
N ASP A 46 7.29 3.75 12.98
CA ASP A 46 7.18 5.16 13.42
C ASP A 46 6.59 6.08 12.33
N ALA A 47 6.86 5.77 11.05
CA ALA A 47 6.39 6.55 9.91
C ALA A 47 4.94 6.19 9.48
N GLY A 48 4.33 5.15 10.03
CA GLY A 48 2.98 4.73 9.65
C GLY A 48 2.84 3.24 9.42
N VAL A 49 1.86 2.87 8.60
CA VAL A 49 1.55 1.48 8.22
C VAL A 49 1.87 1.30 6.74
N TRP A 50 2.55 0.22 6.39
CA TRP A 50 2.79 -0.18 5.00
C TRP A 50 2.46 -1.65 4.79
N THR A 51 2.38 -2.08 3.53
CA THR A 51 2.07 -3.45 3.14
C THR A 51 3.21 -4.01 2.29
N GLU A 52 3.54 -5.27 2.53
CA GLU A 52 4.44 -6.06 1.68
C GLU A 52 3.67 -7.25 1.10
N TRP A 53 3.76 -7.40 -0.21
CA TRP A 53 3.16 -8.49 -0.95
C TRP A 53 4.24 -9.48 -1.36
N ALA A 54 4.08 -10.73 -0.99
CA ALA A 54 4.93 -11.81 -1.49
C ALA A 54 4.55 -12.11 -2.95
N ALA A 55 5.46 -11.88 -3.86
CA ALA A 55 5.31 -12.13 -5.29
C ALA A 55 6.04 -13.42 -5.66
N PHE A 56 5.30 -14.41 -6.17
CA PHE A 56 5.86 -15.65 -6.69
C PHE A 56 6.06 -15.50 -8.20
N LEU A 57 7.31 -15.61 -8.66
CA LEU A 57 7.66 -15.42 -10.04
C LEU A 57 7.61 -16.74 -10.82
N GLN A 58 7.41 -16.65 -12.13
CA GLN A 58 7.34 -17.82 -13.02
C GLN A 58 8.62 -18.68 -13.01
N ASP A 59 9.76 -18.10 -12.69
CA ASP A 59 11.03 -18.82 -12.55
C ASP A 59 11.18 -19.60 -11.23
N GLY A 60 10.11 -19.62 -10.41
CA GLY A 60 10.09 -20.27 -9.11
C GLY A 60 10.72 -19.47 -7.98
N THR A 61 11.21 -18.26 -8.24
CA THR A 61 11.78 -17.39 -7.22
C THR A 61 10.73 -16.50 -6.55
N LEU A 62 11.11 -15.92 -5.41
CA LEU A 62 10.29 -15.00 -4.65
C LEU A 62 10.80 -13.58 -4.78
N ALA A 63 9.88 -12.64 -4.71
CA ALA A 63 10.13 -11.20 -4.63
C ALA A 63 9.14 -10.56 -3.65
N THR A 64 9.39 -9.32 -3.30
CA THR A 64 8.49 -8.51 -2.47
C THR A 64 8.06 -7.28 -3.26
N LEU A 65 6.76 -7.03 -3.31
CA LEU A 65 6.19 -5.76 -3.75
C LEU A 65 5.80 -4.97 -2.51
N GLY A 66 6.61 -4.02 -2.11
CA GLY A 66 6.33 -3.08 -1.04
C GLY A 66 5.37 -1.99 -1.52
N GLU A 67 4.40 -1.65 -0.69
CA GLU A 67 3.39 -0.62 -0.93
C GLU A 67 3.28 0.29 0.28
N ASP A 68 3.57 1.57 0.08
CA ASP A 68 3.46 2.61 1.09
C ASP A 68 2.88 3.89 0.47
N ASN A 69 1.68 4.30 0.93
CA ASN A 69 1.01 5.52 0.49
C ASN A 69 0.96 5.75 -1.04
N GLY A 70 0.75 4.67 -1.81
CA GLY A 70 0.70 4.72 -3.27
C GLY A 70 2.07 4.72 -3.96
N ALA A 71 3.16 4.62 -3.21
CA ALA A 71 4.49 4.31 -3.73
C ALA A 71 4.73 2.81 -3.70
N TYR A 72 5.40 2.28 -4.73
CA TYR A 72 5.68 0.86 -4.87
C TYR A 72 7.16 0.61 -5.10
N VAL A 73 7.68 -0.42 -4.44
CA VAL A 73 9.06 -0.88 -4.60
C VAL A 73 9.05 -2.38 -4.85
N PHE A 74 9.67 -2.83 -5.93
CA PHE A 74 9.79 -4.26 -6.23
C PHE A 74 11.21 -4.71 -5.90
N THR A 75 11.33 -5.62 -4.92
CA THR A 75 12.63 -6.12 -4.42
C THR A 75 12.74 -7.62 -4.54
N ARG A 76 13.97 -8.11 -4.54
CA ARG A 76 14.31 -9.54 -4.50
C ARG A 76 15.36 -9.80 -3.44
N PRO A 77 15.33 -10.97 -2.79
CA PRO A 77 16.39 -11.41 -1.91
C PRO A 77 17.74 -11.42 -2.63
N ILE A 78 18.76 -10.95 -1.94
CA ILE A 78 20.15 -11.01 -2.39
C ILE A 78 21.04 -11.59 -1.30
N ASP A 79 22.15 -12.21 -1.71
CA ASP A 79 23.29 -12.45 -0.83
C ASP A 79 24.10 -11.15 -0.75
N PRO A 80 24.24 -10.52 0.42
CA PRO A 80 25.01 -9.30 0.59
C PRO A 80 26.54 -9.53 0.48
N GLY A 81 27.00 -10.78 0.35
CA GLY A 81 28.42 -11.15 0.26
C GLY A 81 29.21 -10.99 1.55
N ARG A 82 28.54 -10.60 2.62
CA ARG A 82 29.10 -10.46 3.97
C ARG A 82 28.00 -10.51 5.02
N GLU A 83 28.37 -10.80 6.25
CA GLU A 83 27.47 -10.64 7.40
C GLU A 83 27.04 -9.17 7.55
N MET A 84 25.73 -8.94 7.72
CA MET A 84 25.21 -7.61 7.96
C MET A 84 25.56 -7.13 9.36
N PRO A 85 26.08 -5.89 9.52
CA PRO A 85 26.30 -5.32 10.84
C PRO A 85 24.94 -5.11 11.54
N GLU A 86 24.97 -5.00 12.87
CA GLU A 86 23.77 -4.66 13.66
C GLU A 86 23.12 -3.35 13.15
N ALA A 87 21.79 -3.28 13.20
CA ALA A 87 21.01 -2.13 12.73
C ALA A 87 21.49 -0.79 13.35
N ALA A 88 21.87 -0.79 14.61
CA ALA A 88 22.37 0.40 15.33
C ALA A 88 23.65 1.02 14.72
N ARG A 89 24.36 0.29 13.86
CA ARG A 89 25.53 0.82 13.14
C ARG A 89 25.19 1.67 11.94
N PHE A 90 23.96 1.58 11.44
CA PHE A 90 23.50 2.41 10.34
C PHE A 90 22.99 3.76 10.86
N ARG A 91 23.51 4.84 10.32
CA ARG A 91 23.08 6.21 10.64
C ARG A 91 22.56 6.88 9.41
N ILE A 92 21.40 7.48 9.46
CA ILE A 92 20.80 8.21 8.34
C ILE A 92 21.79 9.20 7.74
N GLY A 93 21.90 9.21 6.41
CA GLY A 93 22.80 10.05 5.64
C GLY A 93 24.24 9.55 5.52
N THR A 94 24.65 8.50 6.26
CA THR A 94 25.96 7.88 6.05
C THR A 94 25.97 6.93 4.87
N THR A 95 27.15 6.60 4.33
CA THR A 95 27.31 5.71 3.19
C THR A 95 27.83 4.36 3.63
N THR A 96 27.27 3.29 3.06
CA THR A 96 27.75 1.91 3.20
C THR A 96 27.86 1.28 1.81
N ALA A 97 28.45 0.07 1.72
CA ALA A 97 28.52 -0.65 0.45
C ALA A 97 27.87 -2.04 0.58
N ILE A 98 27.09 -2.44 -0.40
CA ILE A 98 26.56 -3.80 -0.57
C ILE A 98 27.06 -4.33 -1.91
N ASN A 99 27.75 -5.47 -1.89
CA ASN A 99 28.37 -6.07 -3.08
C ASN A 99 29.21 -5.06 -3.90
N GLY A 100 29.99 -4.22 -3.17
CA GLY A 100 30.88 -3.23 -3.79
C GLY A 100 30.17 -1.97 -4.31
N LYS A 101 28.85 -1.89 -4.30
CA LYS A 101 28.09 -0.71 -4.71
C LYS A 101 27.79 0.18 -3.51
N PRO A 102 28.01 1.53 -3.61
CA PRO A 102 27.73 2.47 -2.54
C PRO A 102 26.24 2.77 -2.43
N TYR A 103 25.77 2.88 -1.18
CA TYR A 103 24.41 3.28 -0.82
C TYR A 103 24.44 4.25 0.35
N SER A 104 23.54 5.22 0.34
CA SER A 104 23.27 6.07 1.50
C SER A 104 22.18 5.45 2.37
N VAL A 105 22.33 5.53 3.69
CA VAL A 105 21.29 5.11 4.64
C VAL A 105 20.15 6.12 4.59
N ALA A 106 19.00 5.69 4.09
CA ALA A 106 17.81 6.53 3.89
C ALA A 106 16.84 6.45 5.06
N TYR A 107 16.74 5.27 5.70
CA TYR A 107 15.85 5.05 6.83
C TYR A 107 16.45 4.04 7.80
N THR A 108 16.21 4.25 9.07
CA THR A 108 16.41 3.29 10.16
C THR A 108 15.25 3.44 11.13
N GLY A 109 14.66 2.35 11.55
CA GLY A 109 13.53 2.35 12.49
C GLY A 109 13.10 0.96 12.86
N GLN A 110 12.03 0.87 13.63
CA GLN A 110 11.44 -0.39 14.02
C GLN A 110 10.16 -0.67 13.25
N ALA A 111 9.95 -1.94 12.93
CA ALA A 111 8.74 -2.47 12.34
C ALA A 111 8.12 -3.50 13.26
N GLN A 112 6.81 -3.60 13.26
CA GLN A 112 6.05 -4.64 13.93
C GLN A 112 5.03 -5.22 12.95
N LEU A 113 5.01 -6.54 12.81
CA LEU A 113 3.99 -7.22 12.04
C LEU A 113 2.65 -7.12 12.75
N ILE A 114 1.65 -6.51 12.10
CA ILE A 114 0.31 -6.31 12.65
C ILE A 114 -0.75 -7.20 12.00
N SER A 115 -0.54 -7.62 10.74
CA SER A 115 -1.48 -8.49 10.02
C SER A 115 -0.79 -9.29 8.93
N ALA A 116 -1.34 -10.47 8.60
CA ALA A 116 -0.82 -11.35 7.56
C ALA A 116 -1.94 -12.15 6.91
N GLN A 117 -1.80 -12.43 5.61
CA GLN A 117 -2.76 -13.21 4.82
C GLN A 117 -2.08 -13.97 3.68
N GLY A 118 -2.66 -15.11 3.28
CA GLY A 118 -2.18 -15.91 2.16
C GLY A 118 -0.95 -16.77 2.49
N GLU A 119 -0.14 -17.07 1.48
CA GLU A 119 1.10 -17.82 1.65
C GLU A 119 2.23 -16.88 2.07
N LEU A 120 2.90 -17.23 3.15
CA LEU A 120 3.94 -16.40 3.77
C LEU A 120 5.28 -17.13 3.68
N PRO A 121 6.08 -16.88 2.65
CA PRO A 121 7.40 -17.49 2.50
C PRO A 121 8.36 -17.14 3.64
N LYS A 122 8.13 -15.96 4.25
CA LYS A 122 8.84 -15.46 5.41
C LYS A 122 7.82 -14.93 6.41
N LEU A 123 8.07 -15.17 7.69
CA LEU A 123 7.24 -14.67 8.77
C LEU A 123 8.16 -14.08 9.85
N PRO A 124 8.17 -12.75 10.01
CA PRO A 124 8.91 -12.11 11.09
C PRO A 124 8.27 -12.43 12.45
N PRO A 125 8.96 -12.13 13.58
CA PRO A 125 8.44 -12.38 14.91
C PRO A 125 7.05 -11.79 15.11
N LEU A 126 6.12 -12.62 15.61
CA LEU A 126 4.75 -12.20 15.86
C LEU A 126 4.68 -11.28 17.08
N GLY A 127 4.09 -10.10 16.90
CA GLY A 127 3.82 -9.17 18.00
C GLY A 127 5.05 -8.53 18.64
N GLN A 128 6.24 -8.72 18.08
CA GLN A 128 7.49 -8.12 18.55
C GLN A 128 8.02 -7.13 17.52
N PRO A 129 8.49 -5.95 17.94
CA PRO A 129 9.17 -5.04 17.03
C PRO A 129 10.57 -5.60 16.67
N PHE A 130 11.01 -5.30 15.46
CA PHE A 130 12.35 -5.60 14.97
C PHE A 130 12.89 -4.42 14.17
N ASP A 131 14.22 -4.32 14.05
CA ASP A 131 14.84 -3.21 13.35
C ASP A 131 14.76 -3.40 11.83
N MET A 132 14.59 -2.30 11.12
CA MET A 132 14.66 -2.21 9.66
C MET A 132 15.61 -1.09 9.23
N VAL A 133 16.31 -1.32 8.14
CA VAL A 133 17.19 -0.34 7.51
C VAL A 133 16.88 -0.29 6.01
N GLU A 134 16.72 0.92 5.48
CA GLU A 134 16.61 1.15 4.04
C GLU A 134 17.82 1.93 3.55
N LEU A 135 18.39 1.45 2.46
CA LEU A 135 19.52 2.06 1.77
C LEU A 135 19.12 2.46 0.35
N ARG A 136 19.64 3.58 -0.15
CA ARG A 136 19.39 4.06 -1.50
C ARG A 136 20.69 4.39 -2.23
N SER A 137 20.81 3.96 -3.47
CA SER A 137 21.91 4.33 -4.34
C SER A 137 21.60 5.56 -5.17
N ALA A 138 22.62 6.20 -5.73
CA ALA A 138 22.47 7.37 -6.58
C ALA A 138 21.69 7.11 -7.88
N ASP A 139 21.66 5.85 -8.36
CA ASP A 139 20.93 5.41 -9.55
C ASP A 139 19.52 4.87 -9.24
N GLY A 140 19.00 5.10 -8.02
CA GLY A 140 17.62 4.79 -7.62
C GLY A 140 17.38 3.35 -7.21
N GLU A 141 18.43 2.57 -6.95
CA GLU A 141 18.29 1.24 -6.35
C GLU A 141 17.99 1.35 -4.84
N VAL A 142 17.15 0.48 -4.35
CA VAL A 142 16.77 0.37 -2.94
C VAL A 142 17.30 -0.96 -2.41
N VAL A 143 17.85 -0.96 -1.20
CA VAL A 143 18.16 -2.16 -0.42
C VAL A 143 17.43 -2.07 0.90
N SER A 144 16.63 -3.09 1.21
CA SER A 144 15.96 -3.27 2.50
C SER A 144 16.68 -4.33 3.30
N ILE A 145 16.92 -4.08 4.59
CA ILE A 145 17.52 -5.02 5.55
C ILE A 145 16.53 -5.20 6.69
N ASP A 146 16.00 -6.40 6.82
CA ASP A 146 15.02 -6.80 7.84
C ASP A 146 15.70 -7.67 8.90
N TYR A 147 15.79 -7.17 10.12
CA TYR A 147 16.39 -7.83 11.28
C TYR A 147 15.40 -8.71 12.07
N GLY A 148 14.16 -8.84 11.61
CA GLY A 148 13.20 -9.81 12.14
C GLY A 148 13.58 -11.27 11.84
N HIS A 149 14.65 -11.48 11.07
CA HIS A 149 15.20 -12.79 10.71
C HIS A 149 16.65 -12.94 11.14
N THR A 150 17.09 -14.19 11.29
CA THR A 150 18.49 -14.52 11.59
C THR A 150 19.00 -15.57 10.60
N PRO A 151 19.95 -15.25 9.72
CA PRO A 151 20.53 -13.92 9.49
C PRO A 151 19.50 -12.90 8.96
N PRO A 152 19.80 -11.59 9.04
CA PRO A 152 18.91 -10.55 8.49
C PRO A 152 18.57 -10.81 7.03
N ASN A 153 17.30 -10.57 6.68
CA ASN A 153 16.87 -10.67 5.29
C ASN A 153 17.29 -9.40 4.54
N VAL A 154 17.99 -9.57 3.43
CA VAL A 154 18.45 -8.46 2.59
C VAL A 154 17.81 -8.57 1.22
N GLU A 155 17.08 -7.54 0.83
CA GLU A 155 16.42 -7.47 -0.46
C GLU A 155 16.88 -6.24 -1.23
N ARG A 156 16.97 -6.36 -2.56
CA ARG A 156 17.37 -5.28 -3.45
C ARG A 156 16.40 -5.14 -4.59
N GLY A 157 16.09 -3.90 -4.96
CA GLY A 157 15.20 -3.61 -6.07
C GLY A 157 15.13 -2.14 -6.41
N ARG A 158 14.00 -1.73 -6.96
CA ARG A 158 13.75 -0.35 -7.41
C ARG A 158 12.30 0.04 -7.19
N ALA A 159 12.07 1.34 -7.12
CA ALA A 159 10.73 1.89 -7.24
C ALA A 159 10.14 1.51 -8.62
N VAL A 160 8.85 1.19 -8.62
CA VAL A 160 8.09 0.83 -9.82
C VAL A 160 6.79 1.63 -9.85
N LEU A 161 6.29 1.87 -11.06
CA LEU A 161 4.93 2.38 -11.22
C LEU A 161 3.97 1.19 -11.32
N LEU A 162 2.80 1.32 -10.72
CA LEU A 162 1.82 0.24 -10.74
C LEU A 162 1.41 -0.14 -12.17
N ASP A 163 1.30 0.87 -13.05
CA ASP A 163 0.95 0.68 -14.45
C ASP A 163 2.02 -0.13 -15.23
N ASP A 164 3.28 -0.01 -14.86
CA ASP A 164 4.39 -0.74 -15.51
C ASP A 164 4.35 -2.24 -15.17
N LEU A 165 3.67 -2.62 -14.09
CA LEU A 165 3.53 -4.00 -13.66
C LEU A 165 2.46 -4.79 -14.43
N GLN A 166 1.66 -4.14 -15.29
CA GLN A 166 0.61 -4.78 -16.10
C GLN A 166 -0.28 -5.72 -15.28
N LEU A 167 -0.71 -5.24 -14.12
CA LEU A 167 -1.45 -6.03 -13.15
C LEU A 167 -2.85 -6.39 -13.65
N THR A 168 -3.28 -7.59 -13.32
CA THR A 168 -4.62 -8.13 -13.55
C THR A 168 -5.15 -8.76 -12.27
N GLY A 169 -6.46 -8.92 -12.13
CA GLY A 169 -7.05 -9.46 -10.91
C GLY A 169 -6.99 -8.49 -9.74
N LEU A 170 -7.02 -7.18 -10.00
CA LEU A 170 -7.06 -6.14 -8.97
C LEU A 170 -8.42 -6.07 -8.28
N LYS A 171 -8.47 -5.52 -7.08
CA LYS A 171 -9.73 -5.20 -6.40
C LYS A 171 -10.57 -4.32 -7.32
N GLY A 172 -11.82 -4.74 -7.58
CA GLY A 172 -12.76 -3.99 -8.43
C GLY A 172 -12.61 -4.22 -9.93
N GLU A 173 -11.69 -5.05 -10.42
CA GLU A 173 -11.68 -5.41 -11.86
C GLU A 173 -12.92 -6.19 -12.29
N SER A 174 -13.47 -7.02 -11.41
CA SER A 174 -14.79 -7.65 -11.61
C SER A 174 -15.95 -6.67 -11.55
N ALA A 175 -15.73 -5.44 -11.06
CA ALA A 175 -16.72 -4.37 -10.98
C ALA A 175 -16.64 -3.38 -12.15
N LYS A 176 -15.75 -3.57 -13.13
CA LYS A 176 -15.67 -2.71 -14.33
C LYS A 176 -16.91 -2.82 -15.21
N ASP A 177 -17.72 -3.86 -15.05
CA ASP A 177 -19.02 -4.03 -15.70
C ASP A 177 -20.21 -3.47 -14.92
N GLU A 178 -20.06 -3.07 -13.68
CA GLU A 178 -21.11 -2.41 -12.92
C GLU A 178 -21.11 -0.91 -13.26
N LYS A 179 -22.09 -0.48 -14.06
CA LYS A 179 -22.55 0.90 -14.18
C LYS A 179 -22.61 1.50 -12.79
N GLY A 180 -21.97 2.65 -12.58
CA GLY A 180 -21.83 3.30 -11.28
C GLY A 180 -23.09 3.16 -10.43
N ARG A 181 -22.95 2.76 -9.15
CA ARG A 181 -24.09 2.55 -8.27
C ARG A 181 -24.88 3.86 -8.16
N GLN A 182 -26.17 3.79 -8.48
CA GLN A 182 -27.10 4.90 -8.31
C GLN A 182 -28.20 4.48 -7.35
N PHE A 183 -28.47 5.31 -6.36
CA PHE A 183 -29.55 5.09 -5.39
C PHE A 183 -30.14 6.45 -4.95
N ASN A 184 -31.28 6.41 -4.28
CA ASN A 184 -31.88 7.62 -3.72
C ASN A 184 -31.34 7.84 -2.30
N CYS A 185 -31.00 9.09 -1.98
CA CYS A 185 -30.56 9.47 -0.65
C CYS A 185 -31.61 9.06 0.39
N PRO A 186 -31.25 8.29 1.45
CA PRO A 186 -32.22 7.83 2.45
C PRO A 186 -32.79 8.98 3.27
N HIS A 187 -32.12 10.15 3.30
CA HIS A 187 -32.60 11.33 4.05
C HIS A 187 -33.52 12.23 3.22
N CYS A 188 -33.15 12.58 1.98
CA CYS A 188 -33.92 13.56 1.20
C CYS A 188 -34.51 13.03 -0.12
N GLY A 189 -34.24 11.76 -0.47
CA GLY A 189 -34.74 11.14 -1.70
C GLY A 189 -34.04 11.57 -2.98
N ALA A 190 -33.07 12.50 -2.93
CA ALA A 190 -32.35 12.93 -4.13
C ALA A 190 -31.46 11.81 -4.70
N PRO A 191 -31.28 11.73 -6.02
CA PRO A 191 -30.43 10.73 -6.63
C PRO A 191 -28.96 10.96 -6.27
N VAL A 192 -28.28 9.90 -5.84
CA VAL A 192 -26.86 9.87 -5.51
C VAL A 192 -26.16 8.91 -6.42
N GLN A 193 -25.09 9.35 -7.06
CA GLN A 193 -24.22 8.52 -7.90
C GLN A 193 -22.89 8.25 -7.20
N VAL A 194 -22.47 6.98 -7.19
CA VAL A 194 -21.17 6.54 -6.68
C VAL A 194 -20.33 6.06 -7.85
N GLN A 195 -19.22 6.72 -8.12
CA GLN A 195 -18.36 6.41 -9.27
C GLN A 195 -17.30 5.35 -8.94
N LEU A 196 -16.84 5.30 -7.70
CA LEU A 196 -15.85 4.34 -7.24
C LEU A 196 -16.52 3.16 -6.55
N ALA A 197 -16.32 1.95 -7.04
CA ALA A 197 -16.85 0.73 -6.41
C ALA A 197 -16.35 0.52 -4.98
N THR A 198 -15.15 1.04 -4.69
CA THR A 198 -14.47 0.96 -3.39
C THR A 198 -14.86 2.07 -2.41
N SER A 199 -15.72 3.01 -2.81
CA SER A 199 -16.21 4.05 -1.90
C SER A 199 -16.97 3.44 -0.74
N LYS A 200 -16.58 3.80 0.49
CA LYS A 200 -17.23 3.37 1.74
C LYS A 200 -18.33 4.33 2.15
N THR A 201 -18.19 5.58 1.78
CA THR A 201 -19.15 6.65 2.07
C THR A 201 -19.32 7.54 0.85
N VAL A 202 -20.47 8.22 0.79
CA VAL A 202 -20.74 9.27 -0.18
C VAL A 202 -21.56 10.38 0.49
N THR A 203 -21.29 11.62 0.12
CA THR A 203 -22.07 12.75 0.59
C THR A 203 -23.16 13.09 -0.41
N CYS A 204 -24.40 13.22 0.03
CA CYS A 204 -25.50 13.65 -0.82
C CYS A 204 -25.31 15.10 -1.26
N GLY A 205 -25.30 15.37 -2.56
CA GLY A 205 -25.13 16.72 -3.09
C GLY A 205 -26.30 17.68 -2.79
N SER A 206 -27.46 17.15 -2.37
CA SER A 206 -28.67 17.96 -2.10
C SER A 206 -28.82 18.34 -0.63
N CYS A 207 -28.52 17.41 0.30
CA CYS A 207 -28.77 17.64 1.74
C CYS A 207 -27.51 17.48 2.61
N ALA A 208 -26.36 17.27 2.01
CA ALA A 208 -25.06 17.09 2.66
C ALA A 208 -24.99 15.91 3.65
N SER A 209 -25.99 15.02 3.72
CA SER A 209 -25.91 13.80 4.54
C SER A 209 -24.81 12.88 4.06
N ILE A 210 -24.04 12.33 5.01
CA ILE A 210 -23.04 11.30 4.74
C ILE A 210 -23.74 9.94 4.80
N ILE A 211 -23.59 9.15 3.73
CA ILE A 211 -24.25 7.87 3.53
C ILE A 211 -23.19 6.77 3.53
N SER A 212 -23.38 5.74 4.38
CA SER A 212 -22.52 4.54 4.37
C SER A 212 -22.87 3.63 3.22
N LEU A 213 -21.84 3.08 2.59
CA LEU A 213 -21.93 2.09 1.52
C LEU A 213 -21.51 0.68 1.98
N GLU A 214 -21.03 0.55 3.24
CA GLU A 214 -20.49 -0.72 3.77
C GLU A 214 -21.58 -1.71 4.19
N SER A 215 -22.72 -1.24 4.67
CA SER A 215 -23.83 -2.07 5.18
C SER A 215 -24.91 -2.37 4.13
N GLY A 216 -24.57 -2.31 2.84
CA GLY A 216 -25.55 -2.32 1.75
C GLY A 216 -26.02 -0.90 1.40
N VAL A 217 -26.74 -0.76 0.28
CA VAL A 217 -27.15 0.56 -0.22
C VAL A 217 -28.07 1.26 0.79
N GLY A 218 -27.59 2.33 1.43
CA GLY A 218 -28.47 3.31 2.06
C GLY A 218 -28.48 3.40 3.59
N GLY A 219 -27.44 2.95 4.30
CA GLY A 219 -27.28 3.26 5.72
C GLY A 219 -26.86 4.73 5.92
N GLU A 220 -27.67 5.54 6.62
CA GLU A 220 -27.29 6.90 7.00
C GLU A 220 -26.24 6.90 8.11
N LEU A 221 -25.06 7.47 7.84
CA LEU A 221 -24.06 7.79 8.86
C LEU A 221 -24.17 9.27 9.19
N ARG A 222 -24.92 9.68 10.16
CA ARG A 222 -24.99 11.02 10.75
C ARG A 222 -24.79 12.20 9.78
N SER A 223 -25.67 13.19 9.81
CA SER A 223 -25.39 14.49 9.20
C SER A 223 -24.22 15.14 9.96
N ALA A 224 -23.11 15.42 9.26
CA ALA A 224 -22.07 16.27 9.79
C ALA A 224 -22.51 17.70 9.53
N GLU A 225 -22.82 18.46 10.57
CA GLU A 225 -22.95 19.92 10.48
C GLU A 225 -21.56 20.47 10.18
N GLN A 226 -21.42 21.16 9.06
CA GLN A 226 -20.22 21.95 8.75
C GLN A 226 -20.46 23.36 9.31
N ASP A 227 -19.66 23.74 10.31
CA ASP A 227 -19.71 25.07 10.90
C ASP A 227 -19.38 26.19 9.89
N GLU A 228 -18.53 25.88 8.91
CA GLU A 228 -18.25 26.76 7.76
C GLU A 228 -18.04 25.95 6.48
N PRO A 229 -18.79 26.24 5.40
CA PRO A 229 -18.59 25.56 4.12
C PRO A 229 -17.30 26.03 3.45
N VAL A 230 -16.30 25.15 3.39
CA VAL A 230 -15.07 25.39 2.64
C VAL A 230 -15.29 25.04 1.19
N GLN A 231 -15.10 26.02 0.29
CA GLN A 231 -15.14 25.76 -1.15
C GLN A 231 -13.77 25.26 -1.64
N PRO A 232 -13.70 24.08 -2.28
CA PRO A 232 -12.45 23.61 -2.84
C PRO A 232 -12.02 24.48 -4.03
N ILE A 233 -10.72 24.75 -4.14
CA ILE A 233 -10.14 25.47 -5.27
C ILE A 233 -10.39 24.72 -6.59
N ILE A 234 -10.38 23.39 -6.52
CA ILE A 234 -10.70 22.50 -7.65
C ILE A 234 -12.08 21.87 -7.35
N PRO A 235 -13.14 22.22 -8.08
CA PRO A 235 -14.47 21.70 -7.85
C PRO A 235 -14.57 20.18 -8.06
N LEU A 236 -15.50 19.53 -7.38
CA LEU A 236 -15.84 18.13 -7.62
C LEU A 236 -16.32 17.95 -9.08
N GLY A 237 -15.95 16.83 -9.71
CA GLY A 237 -16.25 16.54 -11.09
C GLY A 237 -15.26 17.13 -12.09
N THR A 238 -14.35 18.04 -11.67
CA THR A 238 -13.32 18.60 -12.55
C THR A 238 -12.45 17.48 -13.12
N LYS A 239 -12.25 17.54 -14.44
CA LYS A 239 -11.41 16.60 -15.18
C LYS A 239 -10.11 17.29 -15.59
N GLY A 240 -9.02 16.56 -15.55
CA GLY A 240 -7.70 17.06 -15.93
C GLY A 240 -6.78 15.94 -16.37
N GLN A 241 -5.59 16.33 -16.81
CA GLN A 241 -4.52 15.40 -17.17
C GLN A 241 -3.26 15.77 -16.37
N LEU A 242 -2.67 14.78 -15.72
CA LEU A 242 -1.42 14.92 -15.00
C LEU A 242 -0.50 13.77 -15.41
N GLN A 243 0.71 14.09 -15.87
CA GLN A 243 1.71 13.12 -16.35
C GLN A 243 1.15 12.13 -17.40
N GLY A 244 0.29 12.62 -18.32
CA GLY A 244 -0.32 11.79 -19.37
C GLY A 244 -1.55 10.97 -18.93
N VAL A 245 -1.87 10.94 -17.64
CA VAL A 245 -3.03 10.22 -17.10
C VAL A 245 -4.22 11.17 -16.94
N HIS A 246 -5.41 10.72 -17.34
CA HIS A 246 -6.65 11.46 -17.14
C HIS A 246 -7.19 11.25 -15.73
N TRP A 247 -7.53 12.34 -15.06
CA TRP A 247 -8.04 12.37 -13.70
C TRP A 247 -9.40 13.06 -13.63
N GLN A 248 -10.19 12.64 -12.63
CA GLN A 248 -11.41 13.33 -12.24
C GLN A 248 -11.43 13.49 -10.73
N VAL A 249 -11.77 14.69 -10.24
CA VAL A 249 -11.94 14.94 -8.81
C VAL A 249 -13.27 14.35 -8.35
N VAL A 250 -13.22 13.29 -7.56
CA VAL A 250 -14.41 12.55 -7.08
C VAL A 250 -14.73 12.79 -5.61
N GLY A 251 -13.80 13.38 -4.84
CA GLY A 251 -13.97 13.68 -3.42
C GLY A 251 -13.10 14.84 -2.97
N PHE A 252 -13.50 15.46 -1.87
CA PHE A 252 -12.79 16.57 -1.24
C PHE A 252 -12.91 16.43 0.27
N GLN A 253 -11.83 16.70 0.99
CA GLN A 253 -11.80 16.70 2.44
C GLN A 253 -11.03 17.93 2.94
N HIS A 254 -11.63 18.72 3.81
CA HIS A 254 -10.95 19.75 4.57
C HIS A 254 -10.52 19.22 5.93
N ARG A 255 -9.27 19.44 6.30
CA ARG A 255 -8.72 19.05 7.60
C ARG A 255 -8.14 20.28 8.29
N MET A 256 -8.52 20.50 9.54
CA MET A 256 -7.88 21.49 10.40
C MET A 256 -6.88 20.78 11.31
N GLY A 257 -5.66 21.30 11.39
CA GLY A 257 -4.69 20.89 12.39
C GLY A 257 -5.09 21.46 13.75
N VAL A 258 -5.03 20.65 14.80
CA VAL A 258 -5.07 21.14 16.16
C VAL A 258 -3.64 21.51 16.52
N GLU A 259 -3.37 22.80 16.73
CA GLU A 259 -2.08 23.22 17.29
C GLU A 259 -1.99 22.64 18.72
N PRO A 260 -0.88 21.98 19.08
CA PRO A 260 -0.65 21.61 20.47
C PRO A 260 -0.48 22.90 21.26
N GLY A 261 -1.41 23.18 22.18
CA GLY A 261 -1.35 24.28 23.14
C GLY A 261 -0.24 24.10 24.17
#